data_d11ae59c7f55080074889a9582503d03
#
_entry.id   d11ae59c7f55080074889a9582503d03
#
_cell.length_a   1.000
_cell.length_b   1.000
_cell.length_c   1.000
_cell.angle_alpha   90.00
_cell.angle_beta   90.00
_cell.angle_gamma   90.00
#
_symmetry.space_group_name_H-M   'P 1'
#
loop_
_entity.id
_entity.type
_entity.pdbx_description
1 polymer ?
#
loop_
_entity_poly.entity_id
_entity_poly.type
_entity_poly.pdbx_seq_one_letter_code
_entity_poly.pdbx_strand_id
1 'polypeptide(L)'
;MPEFVNDLWPMTGDFLSKALLAIACGGFIGVEREMKKKPAGFRTNILICLGSMLFMWLSVNVAASMRPGQPGDPGRIAAQVVTGIGFLGAGTIIQSRGHIKGLTSAAMIWVVSAIGMAIGAGYRSIGVLTTALILAVQFGLGLLESRVFGRCITHDCQIAFDDDGGRTRREIEKAVRALGQVPEAFSVKTAGDHLVMTVPYCDSHPHHRKFLSDLWKIEGVREVRPLR
;
A
#
# COMPACT_ATOMS: atom_id res chain seq x y z
N MET A 1 -8.92 -38.69 -29.70
CA MET A 1 -9.08 -37.23 -29.82
C MET A 1 -10.47 -36.70 -29.42
N PRO A 2 -11.63 -37.35 -29.66
CA PRO A 2 -12.92 -36.77 -29.23
C PRO A 2 -13.16 -36.75 -27.71
N GLU A 3 -12.65 -37.71 -26.94
CA GLU A 3 -12.80 -37.73 -25.47
C GLU A 3 -12.07 -36.55 -24.79
N PHE A 4 -10.88 -36.20 -25.24
CA PHE A 4 -10.12 -35.09 -24.70
C PHE A 4 -10.82 -33.71 -24.86
N VAL A 5 -11.56 -33.54 -25.96
CA VAL A 5 -12.35 -32.32 -26.21
C VAL A 5 -13.59 -32.25 -25.34
N ASN A 6 -14.24 -33.37 -25.05
CA ASN A 6 -15.43 -33.43 -24.21
C ASN A 6 -15.14 -33.16 -22.73
N ASP A 7 -13.95 -33.53 -22.24
CA ASP A 7 -13.52 -33.22 -20.86
C ASP A 7 -13.02 -31.77 -20.70
N LEU A 8 -12.55 -31.13 -21.78
CA LEU A 8 -12.10 -29.73 -21.75
C LEU A 8 -13.26 -28.74 -21.50
N TRP A 9 -14.47 -29.04 -22.01
CA TRP A 9 -15.57 -28.08 -21.99
C TRP A 9 -16.09 -27.77 -20.57
N PRO A 10 -16.36 -28.72 -19.68
CA PRO A 10 -16.76 -28.43 -18.30
C PRO A 10 -15.64 -27.82 -17.49
N MET A 11 -14.38 -28.21 -17.72
CA MET A 11 -13.22 -27.60 -17.04
C MET A 11 -13.00 -26.13 -17.44
N THR A 12 -13.20 -25.80 -18.72
CA THR A 12 -13.09 -24.43 -19.21
C THR A 12 -14.19 -23.54 -18.66
N GLY A 13 -15.40 -24.02 -18.52
CA GLY A 13 -16.53 -23.30 -17.94
C GLY A 13 -16.30 -22.94 -16.45
N ASP A 14 -15.85 -23.92 -15.65
CA ASP A 14 -15.51 -23.70 -14.24
C ASP A 14 -14.34 -22.71 -14.11
N PHE A 15 -13.26 -22.91 -14.87
CA PHE A 15 -12.11 -22.01 -14.89
C PHE A 15 -12.53 -20.57 -15.26
N LEU A 16 -13.29 -20.39 -16.35
CA LEU A 16 -13.69 -19.07 -16.81
C LEU A 16 -14.55 -18.34 -15.77
N SER A 17 -15.48 -19.06 -15.12
CA SER A 17 -16.32 -18.48 -14.07
C SER A 17 -15.49 -18.02 -12.85
N LYS A 18 -14.48 -18.80 -12.44
CA LYS A 18 -13.54 -18.44 -11.38
C LYS A 18 -12.65 -17.26 -11.79
N ALA A 19 -12.18 -17.26 -13.04
CA ALA A 19 -11.35 -16.20 -13.58
C ALA A 19 -12.10 -14.86 -13.61
N LEU A 20 -13.34 -14.83 -14.10
CA LEU A 20 -14.18 -13.65 -14.11
C LEU A 20 -14.45 -13.12 -12.69
N LEU A 21 -14.71 -14.04 -11.75
CA LEU A 21 -14.91 -13.66 -10.35
C LEU A 21 -13.62 -13.07 -9.72
N ALA A 22 -12.47 -13.67 -9.99
CA ALA A 22 -11.18 -13.16 -9.51
C ALA A 22 -10.85 -11.77 -10.11
N ILE A 23 -11.14 -11.57 -11.40
CA ILE A 23 -11.01 -10.26 -12.05
C ILE A 23 -11.93 -9.24 -11.38
N ALA A 24 -13.18 -9.58 -11.10
CA ALA A 24 -14.13 -8.70 -10.44
C ALA A 24 -13.66 -8.33 -9.01
N CYS A 25 -13.32 -9.32 -8.20
CA CYS A 25 -12.86 -9.10 -6.82
C CYS A 25 -11.56 -8.27 -6.77
N GLY A 26 -10.55 -8.64 -7.56
CA GLY A 26 -9.30 -7.89 -7.67
C GLY A 26 -9.51 -6.50 -8.25
N GLY A 27 -10.45 -6.36 -9.20
CA GLY A 27 -10.83 -5.10 -9.81
C GLY A 27 -11.48 -4.12 -8.82
N PHE A 28 -12.46 -4.57 -8.02
CA PHE A 28 -13.10 -3.71 -7.01
C PHE A 28 -12.09 -3.17 -5.99
N ILE A 29 -11.20 -4.03 -5.48
CA ILE A 29 -10.13 -3.60 -4.59
C ILE A 29 -9.18 -2.66 -5.33
N GLY A 30 -8.81 -3.00 -6.56
CA GLY A 30 -7.88 -2.22 -7.38
C GLY A 30 -8.40 -0.81 -7.69
N VAL A 31 -9.70 -0.64 -7.96
CA VAL A 31 -10.34 0.67 -8.16
C VAL A 31 -10.20 1.54 -6.91
N GLU A 32 -10.49 1.00 -5.73
CA GLU A 32 -10.32 1.72 -4.46
C GLU A 32 -8.87 2.19 -4.27
N ARG A 33 -7.89 1.32 -4.60
CA ARG A 33 -6.46 1.65 -4.49
C ARG A 33 -6.04 2.73 -5.47
N GLU A 34 -6.51 2.64 -6.72
CA GLU A 34 -6.25 3.64 -7.76
C GLU A 34 -6.81 5.01 -7.40
N MET A 35 -8.07 5.06 -6.94
CA MET A 35 -8.73 6.30 -6.51
C MET A 35 -7.98 6.98 -5.36
N LYS A 36 -7.39 6.21 -4.44
CA LYS A 36 -6.60 6.73 -3.32
C LYS A 36 -5.12 6.96 -3.67
N LYS A 37 -4.71 6.79 -4.94
CA LYS A 37 -3.32 6.93 -5.41
C LYS A 37 -2.33 6.11 -4.58
N LYS A 38 -2.71 4.87 -4.22
CA LYS A 38 -1.87 3.95 -3.45
C LYS A 38 -1.07 3.04 -4.38
N PRO A 39 0.13 2.57 -3.98
CA PRO A 39 0.85 1.52 -4.71
C PRO A 39 -0.01 0.28 -4.92
N ALA A 40 0.24 -0.48 -6.02
CA ALA A 40 -0.58 -1.60 -6.47
C ALA A 40 -2.03 -1.19 -6.77
N GLY A 41 -2.23 -0.48 -7.88
CA GLY A 41 -3.53 0.00 -8.38
C GLY A 41 -4.37 -1.09 -9.07
N PHE A 42 -5.26 -0.66 -9.97
CA PHE A 42 -6.28 -1.49 -10.61
C PHE A 42 -5.72 -2.73 -11.32
N ARG A 43 -4.79 -2.53 -12.26
CA ARG A 43 -4.21 -3.63 -13.05
C ARG A 43 -3.46 -4.64 -12.19
N THR A 44 -2.70 -4.13 -11.23
CA THR A 44 -1.87 -4.98 -10.35
C THR A 44 -2.72 -5.90 -9.50
N ASN A 45 -3.81 -5.40 -8.89
CA ASN A 45 -4.69 -6.22 -8.05
C ASN A 45 -5.46 -7.27 -8.86
N ILE A 46 -5.91 -6.94 -10.09
CA ILE A 46 -6.51 -7.92 -10.99
C ILE A 46 -5.54 -9.05 -11.31
N LEU A 47 -4.30 -8.71 -11.71
CA LEU A 47 -3.30 -9.71 -12.08
C LEU A 47 -2.89 -10.59 -10.90
N ILE A 48 -2.76 -10.04 -9.70
CA ILE A 48 -2.45 -10.81 -8.49
C ILE A 48 -3.59 -11.77 -8.17
N CYS A 49 -4.85 -11.30 -8.17
CA CYS A 49 -6.00 -12.13 -7.84
C CYS A 49 -6.19 -13.25 -8.87
N LEU A 50 -6.12 -12.92 -10.16
CA LEU A 50 -6.25 -13.88 -11.26
C LEU A 50 -5.10 -14.89 -11.26
N GLY A 51 -3.86 -14.46 -11.10
CA GLY A 51 -2.70 -15.35 -11.05
C GLY A 51 -2.75 -16.32 -9.87
N SER A 52 -3.11 -15.82 -8.68
CA SER A 52 -3.26 -16.66 -7.48
C SER A 52 -4.42 -17.65 -7.64
N MET A 53 -5.53 -17.25 -8.27
CA MET A 53 -6.64 -18.13 -8.62
C MET A 53 -6.18 -19.24 -9.55
N LEU A 54 -5.43 -18.91 -10.61
CA LEU A 54 -4.92 -19.87 -11.58
C LEU A 54 -3.98 -20.89 -10.90
N PHE A 55 -3.01 -20.44 -10.12
CA PHE A 55 -2.10 -21.35 -9.42
C PHE A 55 -2.83 -22.28 -8.43
N MET A 56 -3.81 -21.75 -7.70
CA MET A 56 -4.59 -22.59 -6.79
C MET A 56 -5.47 -23.60 -7.55
N TRP A 57 -6.12 -23.15 -8.64
CA TRP A 57 -6.90 -24.04 -9.51
C TRP A 57 -6.03 -25.15 -10.08
N LEU A 58 -4.83 -24.84 -10.58
CA LEU A 58 -3.86 -25.83 -11.04
C LEU A 58 -3.44 -26.77 -9.91
N SER A 59 -3.19 -26.26 -8.70
CA SER A 59 -2.79 -27.07 -7.55
C SER A 59 -3.82 -28.15 -7.22
N VAL A 60 -5.09 -27.77 -7.20
CA VAL A 60 -6.20 -28.69 -6.93
C VAL A 60 -6.34 -29.74 -8.05
N ASN A 61 -6.33 -29.31 -9.33
CA ASN A 61 -6.53 -30.21 -10.45
C ASN A 61 -5.34 -31.15 -10.65
N VAL A 62 -4.10 -30.68 -10.49
CA VAL A 62 -2.90 -31.53 -10.54
C VAL A 62 -2.91 -32.58 -9.43
N ALA A 63 -3.29 -32.20 -8.22
CA ALA A 63 -3.40 -33.12 -7.10
C ALA A 63 -4.48 -34.19 -7.36
N ALA A 64 -5.61 -33.81 -7.97
CA ALA A 64 -6.69 -34.70 -8.32
C ALA A 64 -6.36 -35.68 -9.48
N SER A 65 -5.45 -35.29 -10.39
CA SER A 65 -5.02 -36.11 -11.54
C SER A 65 -3.97 -37.16 -11.18
N MET A 66 -3.50 -37.23 -9.95
CA MET A 66 -2.55 -38.24 -9.49
C MET A 66 -3.21 -39.62 -9.39
N ARG A 67 -2.38 -40.71 -9.42
CA ARG A 67 -2.84 -42.08 -9.48
C ARG A 67 -3.76 -42.44 -8.32
N PRO A 68 -4.80 -43.31 -8.54
CA PRO A 68 -5.60 -43.88 -7.47
C PRO A 68 -4.71 -44.53 -6.39
N GLY A 69 -4.89 -44.15 -5.12
CA GLY A 69 -4.10 -44.62 -3.99
C GLY A 69 -2.89 -43.77 -3.60
N GLN A 70 -2.54 -42.77 -4.37
CA GLN A 70 -1.52 -41.75 -4.02
C GLN A 70 -2.10 -40.34 -4.23
N PRO A 71 -2.91 -39.84 -3.30
CA PRO A 71 -3.49 -38.52 -3.45
C PRO A 71 -2.35 -37.45 -3.44
N GLY A 72 -2.32 -36.61 -4.48
CA GLY A 72 -1.45 -35.49 -4.52
C GLY A 72 -1.80 -34.48 -3.43
N ASP A 73 -0.82 -33.72 -2.98
CA ASP A 73 -1.06 -32.63 -2.04
C ASP A 73 -1.51 -31.35 -2.78
N PRO A 74 -2.78 -30.95 -2.64
CA PRO A 74 -3.30 -29.73 -3.29
C PRO A 74 -2.72 -28.45 -2.69
N GLY A 75 -2.01 -28.54 -1.56
CA GLY A 75 -1.36 -27.40 -0.91
C GLY A 75 0.00 -27.04 -1.49
N ARG A 76 0.66 -27.91 -2.23
CA ARG A 76 2.07 -27.72 -2.65
C ARG A 76 2.31 -26.45 -3.48
N ILE A 77 1.53 -26.26 -4.56
CA ILE A 77 1.68 -25.06 -5.39
C ILE A 77 1.16 -23.84 -4.65
N ALA A 78 0.06 -23.99 -3.90
CA ALA A 78 -0.51 -22.94 -3.09
C ALA A 78 0.47 -22.38 -2.05
N ALA A 79 1.21 -23.23 -1.36
CA ALA A 79 2.24 -22.81 -0.41
C ALA A 79 3.34 -21.94 -1.07
N GLN A 80 3.72 -22.27 -2.31
CA GLN A 80 4.68 -21.46 -3.08
C GLN A 80 4.12 -20.09 -3.47
N VAL A 81 2.81 -20.00 -3.74
CA VAL A 81 2.15 -18.70 -3.99
C VAL A 81 2.24 -17.80 -2.76
N VAL A 82 1.96 -18.35 -1.56
CA VAL A 82 2.04 -17.58 -0.30
C VAL A 82 3.45 -17.06 -0.05
N THR A 83 4.46 -17.88 -0.34
CA THR A 83 5.87 -17.47 -0.23
C THR A 83 6.24 -16.44 -1.29
N GLY A 84 5.87 -16.68 -2.55
CA GLY A 84 6.22 -15.82 -3.69
C GLY A 84 5.57 -14.44 -3.62
N ILE A 85 4.33 -14.34 -3.14
CA ILE A 85 3.64 -13.05 -3.03
C ILE A 85 4.31 -12.11 -2.02
N GLY A 86 5.03 -12.67 -1.05
CA GLY A 86 5.83 -11.90 -0.10
C GLY A 86 6.89 -11.05 -0.78
N PHE A 87 7.50 -11.55 -1.86
CA PHE A 87 8.47 -10.80 -2.66
C PHE A 87 7.83 -9.58 -3.35
N LEU A 88 6.65 -9.74 -3.94
CA LEU A 88 5.90 -8.63 -4.55
C LEU A 88 5.47 -7.61 -3.48
N GLY A 89 5.02 -8.08 -2.32
CA GLY A 89 4.70 -7.22 -1.17
C GLY A 89 5.90 -6.40 -0.72
N ALA A 90 7.06 -7.04 -0.53
CA ALA A 90 8.30 -6.37 -0.16
C ALA A 90 8.71 -5.31 -1.18
N GLY A 91 8.53 -5.57 -2.49
CA GLY A 91 8.80 -4.63 -3.56
C GLY A 91 7.98 -3.34 -3.51
N THR A 92 6.88 -3.30 -2.75
CA THR A 92 6.07 -2.08 -2.56
C THR A 92 6.45 -1.28 -1.31
N ILE A 93 7.31 -1.83 -0.45
CA ILE A 93 7.78 -1.18 0.77
C ILE A 93 9.02 -0.36 0.44
N ILE A 94 8.91 0.95 0.61
CA ILE A 94 9.99 1.89 0.32
C ILE A 94 10.37 2.60 1.61
N GLN A 95 11.64 2.52 1.97
CA GLN A 95 12.21 3.33 3.04
C GLN A 95 12.85 4.58 2.44
N SER A 96 12.37 5.74 2.86
CA SER A 96 12.91 7.02 2.41
C SER A 96 12.98 7.99 3.59
N ARG A 97 14.17 8.54 3.82
CA ARG A 97 14.44 9.56 4.86
C ARG A 97 13.85 9.22 6.23
N GLY A 98 14.05 7.98 6.71
CA GLY A 98 13.55 7.53 8.01
C GLY A 98 12.07 7.15 8.06
N HIS A 99 11.33 7.30 6.97
CA HIS A 99 9.91 6.91 6.88
C HIS A 99 9.75 5.65 6.02
N ILE A 100 8.95 4.71 6.53
CA ILE A 100 8.57 3.50 5.79
C ILE A 100 7.19 3.73 5.16
N LYS A 101 7.10 3.63 3.83
CA LYS A 101 5.85 3.72 3.06
C LYS A 101 5.55 2.38 2.41
N GLY A 102 4.27 2.08 2.16
CA GLY A 102 3.87 0.90 1.40
C GLY A 102 3.47 -0.32 2.22
N LEU A 103 3.59 -0.32 3.56
CA LEU A 103 3.21 -1.47 4.42
C LEU A 103 1.75 -1.92 4.19
N THR A 104 0.79 -0.98 4.19
CA THR A 104 -0.62 -1.29 3.90
C THR A 104 -0.81 -1.83 2.48
N SER A 105 0.00 -1.36 1.51
CA SER A 105 -0.06 -1.86 0.14
C SER A 105 0.48 -3.28 0.04
N ALA A 106 1.55 -3.60 0.74
CA ALA A 106 2.10 -4.96 0.83
C ALA A 106 1.08 -5.94 1.47
N ALA A 107 0.46 -5.53 2.57
CA ALA A 107 -0.59 -6.31 3.21
C ALA A 107 -1.79 -6.54 2.26
N MET A 108 -2.19 -5.53 1.48
CA MET A 108 -3.27 -5.65 0.50
C MET A 108 -2.94 -6.64 -0.61
N ILE A 109 -1.72 -6.60 -1.16
CA ILE A 109 -1.23 -7.56 -2.17
C ILE A 109 -1.36 -8.99 -1.64
N TRP A 110 -0.97 -9.21 -0.38
CA TRP A 110 -1.04 -10.52 0.27
C TRP A 110 -2.49 -11.01 0.41
N VAL A 111 -3.41 -10.14 0.82
CA VAL A 111 -4.82 -10.49 0.98
C VAL A 111 -5.52 -10.70 -0.37
N VAL A 112 -5.22 -9.89 -1.39
CA VAL A 112 -5.77 -10.07 -2.76
C VAL A 112 -5.34 -11.41 -3.34
N SER A 113 -4.10 -11.84 -3.08
CA SER A 113 -3.63 -13.17 -3.44
C SER A 113 -4.44 -14.27 -2.73
N ALA A 114 -4.71 -14.13 -1.42
CA ALA A 114 -5.53 -15.08 -0.67
C ALA A 114 -6.97 -15.18 -1.20
N ILE A 115 -7.58 -14.05 -1.62
CA ILE A 115 -8.89 -14.02 -2.29
C ILE A 115 -8.85 -14.86 -3.58
N GLY A 116 -7.84 -14.62 -4.42
CA GLY A 116 -7.64 -15.40 -5.65
C GLY A 116 -7.52 -16.91 -5.37
N MET A 117 -6.69 -17.27 -4.39
CA MET A 117 -6.53 -18.67 -3.97
C MET A 117 -7.84 -19.29 -3.48
N ALA A 118 -8.63 -18.58 -2.68
CA ALA A 118 -9.94 -19.06 -2.22
C ALA A 118 -10.89 -19.35 -3.40
N ILE A 119 -10.95 -18.44 -4.37
CA ILE A 119 -11.75 -18.60 -5.58
C ILE A 119 -11.25 -19.80 -6.39
N GLY A 120 -9.93 -19.95 -6.58
CA GLY A 120 -9.29 -21.05 -7.29
C GLY A 120 -9.59 -22.42 -6.67
N ALA A 121 -9.57 -22.48 -5.34
CA ALA A 121 -9.94 -23.68 -4.56
C ALA A 121 -11.45 -24.01 -4.61
N GLY A 122 -12.30 -23.14 -5.18
CA GLY A 122 -13.75 -23.33 -5.28
C GLY A 122 -14.56 -22.61 -4.20
N TYR A 123 -13.93 -21.95 -3.23
CA TYR A 123 -14.59 -21.20 -2.16
C TYR A 123 -15.01 -19.79 -2.64
N ARG A 124 -15.88 -19.74 -3.66
CA ARG A 124 -16.31 -18.51 -4.33
C ARG A 124 -16.95 -17.50 -3.37
N SER A 125 -17.85 -17.98 -2.50
CA SER A 125 -18.54 -17.15 -1.50
C SER A 125 -17.57 -16.51 -0.49
N ILE A 126 -16.54 -17.25 -0.07
CA ILE A 126 -15.51 -16.75 0.82
C ILE A 126 -14.69 -15.65 0.12
N GLY A 127 -14.33 -15.84 -1.15
CA GLY A 127 -13.63 -14.82 -1.93
C GLY A 127 -14.43 -13.50 -2.03
N VAL A 128 -15.74 -13.60 -2.35
CA VAL A 128 -16.63 -12.43 -2.42
C VAL A 128 -16.81 -11.77 -1.05
N LEU A 129 -17.08 -12.57 -0.01
CA LEU A 129 -17.25 -12.05 1.35
C LEU A 129 -16.00 -11.33 1.85
N THR A 130 -14.83 -11.93 1.64
CA THR A 130 -13.55 -11.33 2.02
C THR A 130 -13.31 -10.02 1.27
N THR A 131 -13.63 -9.97 -0.03
CA THR A 131 -13.55 -8.73 -0.82
C THR A 131 -14.45 -7.65 -0.23
N ALA A 132 -15.70 -7.98 0.09
CA ALA A 132 -16.64 -7.03 0.69
C ALA A 132 -16.17 -6.53 2.07
N LEU A 133 -15.66 -7.43 2.93
CA LEU A 133 -15.11 -7.07 4.24
C LEU A 133 -13.92 -6.13 4.13
N ILE A 134 -12.99 -6.40 3.20
CA ILE A 134 -11.82 -5.55 2.99
C ILE A 134 -12.23 -4.16 2.52
N LEU A 135 -13.16 -4.07 1.57
CA LEU A 135 -13.68 -2.79 1.12
C LEU A 135 -14.38 -2.05 2.27
N ALA A 136 -15.18 -2.73 3.07
CA ALA A 136 -15.83 -2.14 4.24
C ALA A 136 -14.81 -1.61 5.25
N VAL A 137 -13.74 -2.35 5.53
CA VAL A 137 -12.64 -1.91 6.40
C VAL A 137 -11.92 -0.70 5.82
N GLN A 138 -11.58 -0.71 4.52
CA GLN A 138 -10.87 0.38 3.87
C GLN A 138 -11.67 1.69 3.80
N PHE A 139 -12.99 1.58 3.58
CA PHE A 139 -13.87 2.76 3.61
C PHE A 139 -14.18 3.17 5.05
N GLY A 140 -14.50 2.22 5.93
CA GLY A 140 -14.88 2.47 7.33
C GLY A 140 -13.74 3.09 8.14
N LEU A 141 -12.53 2.52 8.06
CA LEU A 141 -11.36 3.09 8.73
C LEU A 141 -11.00 4.47 8.17
N GLY A 142 -11.12 4.69 6.86
CA GLY A 142 -10.88 6.00 6.26
C GLY A 142 -11.84 7.08 6.79
N LEU A 143 -13.11 6.73 7.05
CA LEU A 143 -14.07 7.62 7.68
C LEU A 143 -13.76 7.85 9.17
N LEU A 144 -13.38 6.79 9.88
CA LEU A 144 -13.02 6.86 11.30
C LEU A 144 -11.76 7.70 11.50
N GLU A 145 -10.70 7.45 10.71
CA GLU A 145 -9.46 8.22 10.74
C GLU A 145 -9.72 9.72 10.50
N SER A 146 -10.59 10.05 9.54
CA SER A 146 -10.91 11.45 9.25
C SER A 146 -11.69 12.14 10.36
N ARG A 147 -12.50 11.39 11.14
CA ARG A 147 -13.30 11.93 12.24
C ARG A 147 -12.57 11.97 13.58
N VAL A 148 -11.74 10.96 13.87
CA VAL A 148 -11.09 10.79 15.19
C VAL A 148 -9.70 11.39 15.23
N PHE A 149 -8.90 11.13 14.19
CA PHE A 149 -7.49 11.55 14.17
C PHE A 149 -7.24 12.82 13.35
N GLY A 150 -8.24 13.29 12.58
CA GLY A 150 -8.02 14.33 11.58
C GLY A 150 -7.12 13.82 10.44
N ARG A 151 -7.35 14.25 9.21
CA ARG A 151 -6.44 13.93 8.10
C ARG A 151 -5.14 14.71 8.27
N CYS A 152 -4.12 14.09 8.84
CA CYS A 152 -2.78 14.66 8.80
C CYS A 152 -2.23 14.52 7.37
N ILE A 153 -2.46 15.53 6.54
CA ILE A 153 -1.83 15.63 5.22
C ILE A 153 -0.47 16.26 5.46
N THR A 154 0.58 15.45 5.40
CA THR A 154 1.95 15.93 5.57
C THR A 154 2.39 16.57 4.26
N HIS A 155 2.67 17.87 4.30
CA HIS A 155 3.30 18.65 3.23
C HIS A 155 4.74 18.95 3.61
N ASP A 156 5.61 19.16 2.63
CA ASP A 156 6.95 19.67 2.87
C ASP A 156 6.89 21.20 3.00
N CYS A 157 7.59 21.73 3.98
CA CYS A 157 7.79 23.16 4.16
C CYS A 157 9.27 23.50 3.94
N GLN A 158 9.56 24.43 3.07
CA GLN A 158 10.89 24.98 2.89
C GLN A 158 11.05 26.24 3.75
N ILE A 159 12.12 26.27 4.54
CA ILE A 159 12.49 27.36 5.42
C ILE A 159 13.82 27.89 4.91
N ALA A 160 13.82 29.10 4.35
CA ALA A 160 15.04 29.80 3.97
C ALA A 160 15.50 30.69 5.13
N PHE A 161 16.75 30.54 5.53
CA PHE A 161 17.28 31.28 6.69
C PHE A 161 18.78 31.60 6.55
N ASP A 162 19.20 32.66 7.23
CA ASP A 162 20.61 33.00 7.45
C ASP A 162 21.06 32.30 8.74
N ASP A 163 22.19 31.62 8.65
CA ASP A 163 22.72 30.94 9.83
C ASP A 163 23.87 31.72 10.44
N ASP A 164 23.61 32.42 11.52
CA ASP A 164 24.61 33.12 12.29
C ASP A 164 25.30 32.13 13.27
N GLY A 165 26.35 31.49 12.79
CA GLY A 165 27.17 30.56 13.59
C GLY A 165 26.40 29.33 14.11
N GLY A 166 25.37 28.89 13.42
CA GLY A 166 24.54 27.73 13.80
C GLY A 166 23.45 28.06 14.81
N ARG A 167 23.21 29.32 15.17
CA ARG A 167 22.21 29.75 16.15
C ARG A 167 20.81 29.61 15.58
N THR A 168 20.54 30.20 14.41
CA THR A 168 19.25 30.16 13.74
C THR A 168 18.83 28.71 13.43
N ARG A 169 19.78 27.91 12.93
CA ARG A 169 19.54 26.50 12.67
C ARG A 169 19.10 25.74 13.93
N ARG A 170 19.76 25.94 15.08
CA ARG A 170 19.41 25.28 16.35
C ARG A 170 18.03 25.69 16.84
N GLU A 171 17.62 26.94 16.67
CA GLU A 171 16.28 27.41 17.05
C GLU A 171 15.20 26.80 16.17
N ILE A 172 15.41 26.70 14.84
CA ILE A 172 14.51 26.00 13.92
C ILE A 172 14.41 24.52 14.29
N GLU A 173 15.54 23.83 14.52
CA GLU A 173 15.55 22.41 14.93
C GLU A 173 14.80 22.21 16.25
N LYS A 174 14.91 23.10 17.21
CA LYS A 174 14.18 23.06 18.49
C LYS A 174 12.67 23.21 18.27
N ALA A 175 12.25 24.14 17.42
CA ALA A 175 10.84 24.34 17.07
C ALA A 175 10.26 23.10 16.37
N VAL A 176 11.03 22.46 15.50
CA VAL A 176 10.63 21.25 14.79
C VAL A 176 10.58 20.02 15.71
N ARG A 177 11.52 19.88 16.66
CA ARG A 177 11.47 18.83 17.69
C ARG A 177 10.22 18.93 18.57
N ALA A 178 9.74 20.13 18.83
CA ALA A 178 8.52 20.37 19.59
C ALA A 178 7.25 19.80 18.88
N LEU A 179 7.33 19.56 17.56
CA LEU A 179 6.29 18.86 16.78
C LEU A 179 6.41 17.32 16.82
N GLY A 180 7.34 16.76 17.59
CA GLY A 180 7.58 15.33 17.67
C GLY A 180 8.37 14.75 16.49
N GLN A 181 9.03 15.59 15.69
CA GLN A 181 9.81 15.14 14.54
C GLN A 181 11.29 14.98 14.87
N VAL A 182 11.95 14.01 14.21
CA VAL A 182 13.36 13.71 14.43
C VAL A 182 14.23 14.55 13.49
N PRO A 183 15.21 15.34 13.99
CA PRO A 183 16.03 16.24 13.18
C PRO A 183 16.86 15.59 12.08
N GLU A 184 17.16 14.29 12.21
CA GLU A 184 17.96 13.53 11.24
C GLU A 184 17.25 13.35 9.88
N ALA A 185 15.95 13.65 9.83
CA ALA A 185 15.14 13.59 8.59
C ALA A 185 15.21 14.88 7.75
N PHE A 186 15.90 15.94 8.23
CA PHE A 186 15.89 17.23 7.55
C PHE A 186 16.99 17.32 6.50
N SER A 187 16.61 17.72 5.30
CA SER A 187 17.60 18.09 4.28
C SER A 187 17.88 19.59 4.37
N VAL A 188 19.12 19.93 4.68
CA VAL A 188 19.62 21.31 4.58
C VAL A 188 20.44 21.43 3.30
N LYS A 189 20.12 22.41 2.46
CA LYS A 189 20.85 22.73 1.23
C LYS A 189 21.26 24.18 1.25
N THR A 190 22.42 24.48 0.70
CA THR A 190 22.85 25.86 0.46
C THR A 190 22.23 26.35 -0.84
N ALA A 191 21.57 27.49 -0.81
CA ALA A 191 20.96 28.14 -1.97
C ALA A 191 21.48 29.58 -2.05
N GLY A 192 22.60 29.79 -2.76
CA GLY A 192 23.26 31.10 -2.85
C GLY A 192 23.90 31.51 -1.52
N ASP A 193 23.41 32.61 -0.95
CA ASP A 193 23.88 33.21 0.30
C ASP A 193 23.14 32.76 1.56
N HIS A 194 22.13 31.89 1.43
CA HIS A 194 21.30 31.41 2.53
C HIS A 194 21.15 29.87 2.53
N LEU A 195 20.69 29.32 3.67
CA LEU A 195 20.40 27.92 3.84
C LEU A 195 18.90 27.67 3.67
N VAL A 196 18.56 26.54 3.06
CA VAL A 196 17.17 26.07 2.90
C VAL A 196 17.02 24.71 3.60
N MET A 197 16.17 24.67 4.63
CA MET A 197 15.79 23.45 5.34
C MET A 197 14.42 23.01 4.87
N THR A 198 14.27 21.72 4.49
CA THR A 198 12.98 21.14 4.15
C THR A 198 12.49 20.28 5.32
N VAL A 199 11.30 20.59 5.83
CA VAL A 199 10.68 19.99 7.00
C VAL A 199 9.28 19.51 6.65
N PRO A 200 8.89 18.26 6.92
CA PRO A 200 7.51 17.82 6.78
C PRO A 200 6.63 18.48 7.86
N TYR A 201 5.49 19.06 7.48
CA TYR A 201 4.50 19.60 8.41
C TYR A 201 3.09 19.21 8.02
N CYS A 202 2.15 19.26 8.97
CA CYS A 202 0.75 18.95 8.72
C CYS A 202 -0.11 20.22 8.89
N ASP A 203 -0.91 20.53 7.87
CA ASP A 203 -1.78 21.72 7.88
C ASP A 203 -3.07 21.54 8.71
N SER A 204 -3.43 20.30 9.04
CA SER A 204 -4.72 19.97 9.67
C SER A 204 -4.74 20.14 11.19
N HIS A 205 -3.59 20.15 11.88
CA HIS A 205 -3.52 20.24 13.32
C HIS A 205 -3.28 21.68 13.80
N PRO A 206 -4.03 22.16 14.81
CA PRO A 206 -3.87 23.54 15.35
C PRO A 206 -2.43 23.84 15.82
N HIS A 207 -1.76 22.84 16.40
CA HIS A 207 -0.36 22.97 16.84
C HIS A 207 0.61 23.22 15.67
N HIS A 208 0.33 22.64 14.49
CA HIS A 208 1.18 22.83 13.31
C HIS A 208 0.96 24.17 12.62
N ARG A 209 -0.23 24.75 12.70
CA ARG A 209 -0.46 26.12 12.23
C ARG A 209 0.30 27.14 13.10
N LYS A 210 0.35 26.91 14.40
CA LYS A 210 1.13 27.75 15.31
C LYS A 210 2.62 27.65 14.99
N PHE A 211 3.12 26.49 14.61
CA PHE A 211 4.50 26.28 14.20
C PHE A 211 4.95 27.22 13.08
N LEU A 212 4.17 27.36 12.01
CA LEU A 212 4.50 28.28 10.92
C LEU A 212 4.61 29.73 11.43
N SER A 213 3.73 30.15 12.34
CA SER A 213 3.79 31.49 12.93
C SER A 213 4.98 31.66 13.87
N ASP A 214 5.39 30.59 14.55
CA ASP A 214 6.53 30.62 15.47
C ASP A 214 7.87 30.64 14.72
N LEU A 215 7.95 30.01 13.54
CA LEU A 215 9.12 30.09 12.67
C LEU A 215 9.43 31.52 12.22
N TRP A 216 8.40 32.34 11.94
CA TRP A 216 8.59 33.73 11.56
C TRP A 216 9.11 34.62 12.68
N LYS A 217 9.08 34.16 13.93
CA LYS A 217 9.62 34.89 15.11
C LYS A 217 11.13 34.64 15.31
N ILE A 218 11.68 33.64 14.62
CA ILE A 218 13.09 33.27 14.73
C ILE A 218 13.91 34.29 13.90
N GLU A 219 14.86 34.94 14.56
CA GLU A 219 15.76 35.86 13.92
C GLU A 219 16.62 35.16 12.88
N GLY A 220 16.70 35.70 11.66
CA GLY A 220 17.42 35.09 10.55
C GLY A 220 16.56 34.25 9.61
N VAL A 221 15.26 33.98 9.89
CA VAL A 221 14.36 33.36 8.95
C VAL A 221 13.91 34.35 7.88
N ARG A 222 14.23 34.06 6.62
CA ARG A 222 13.89 34.92 5.47
C ARG A 222 12.56 34.55 4.82
N GLU A 223 12.31 33.24 4.65
CA GLU A 223 11.12 32.75 3.96
C GLU A 223 10.67 31.41 4.54
N VAL A 224 9.36 31.25 4.66
CA VAL A 224 8.72 29.98 5.01
C VAL A 224 7.71 29.65 3.93
N ARG A 225 8.03 28.66 3.06
CA ARG A 225 7.21 28.28 1.90
C ARG A 225 6.67 26.86 2.07
N PRO A 226 5.36 26.68 2.32
CA PRO A 226 4.74 25.37 2.24
C PRO A 226 4.70 24.88 0.78
N LEU A 227 5.24 23.70 0.52
CA LEU A 227 5.14 23.01 -0.77
C LEU A 227 3.83 22.20 -0.78
N ARG A 228 2.91 22.58 -1.64
CA ARG A 228 1.61 21.88 -1.85
C ARG A 228 1.73 20.78 -2.89
#